data_8f2900d314995d72fd8a27f592d1d01f
#
_entry.id   8f2900d314995d72fd8a27f592d1d01f
#
_cell.length_a   1.000
_cell.length_b   1.000
_cell.length_c   1.000
_cell.angle_alpha   90.00
_cell.angle_beta   90.00
_cell.angle_gamma   90.00
#
_symmetry.space_group_name_H-M   'P 1'
#
loop_
_entity.id
_entity.type
_entity.pdbx_description
1 polymer ?
#
loop_
_entity_poly.entity_id
_entity_poly.type
_entity_poly.pdbx_seq_one_letter_code
_entity_poly.pdbx_strand_id
1 'polypeptide(L)'
;MTDRANPAIRKSFPIVATALLWLTIGSAAYSQTATPSSPTPIGEWLVADRVARIKIVDCGGHLWGVVAWEVRPGGTDIRNPNPQLRSRPTLGMPILLDMTATKPNKWEGQVYNSQNGKTYSASIALSDPNTLRIQGCVFGFLCGGENWTRFETNDTVGRAPVQTQSKPAPGRKTATPQTPPADDVCSRVLGAAGLSHERGLK
;
A
#
# COMPACT_ATOMS: atom_id res chain seq x y z
N MET A 1 47.61 -87.49 -11.14
CA MET A 1 48.68 -87.44 -10.14
C MET A 1 48.41 -86.36 -9.16
N THR A 2 48.20 -86.78 -7.88
CA THR A 2 48.30 -85.98 -6.64
C THR A 2 47.40 -84.77 -6.48
N ASP A 3 46.24 -84.90 -5.94
CA ASP A 3 45.83 -84.98 -4.53
C ASP A 3 46.57 -84.00 -3.58
N ARG A 4 45.79 -83.12 -2.98
CA ARG A 4 45.97 -82.67 -1.59
C ARG A 4 44.82 -81.80 -1.07
N ALA A 5 44.14 -82.36 -0.19
CA ALA A 5 43.39 -81.96 0.99
C ALA A 5 43.38 -80.48 1.39
N ASN A 6 42.18 -80.06 1.67
CA ASN A 6 41.81 -78.76 2.24
C ASN A 6 41.41 -78.96 3.74
N PRO A 7 42.01 -78.26 4.68
CA PRO A 7 41.52 -78.26 6.05
C PRO A 7 40.57 -77.05 6.27
N ALA A 8 39.45 -77.35 6.89
CA ALA A 8 38.40 -76.40 7.32
C ALA A 8 38.91 -75.34 8.31
N ILE A 9 38.70 -74.09 7.97
CA ILE A 9 38.91 -72.99 8.91
C ILE A 9 37.55 -72.53 9.45
N ARG A 10 37.31 -72.82 10.72
CA ARG A 10 36.18 -72.22 11.47
C ARG A 10 36.43 -70.77 11.65
N LYS A 11 35.53 -69.91 11.08
CA LYS A 11 35.50 -68.50 11.35
C LYS A 11 34.48 -68.21 12.44
N SER A 12 35.02 -67.84 13.61
CA SER A 12 34.26 -67.25 14.72
C SER A 12 33.74 -65.82 14.26
N PHE A 13 32.45 -65.62 14.35
CA PHE A 13 31.86 -64.27 14.13
C PHE A 13 31.91 -63.53 15.48
N PRO A 14 32.47 -62.31 15.49
CA PRO A 14 32.28 -61.41 16.61
C PRO A 14 30.92 -60.73 16.51
N ILE A 15 30.18 -60.75 17.61
CA ILE A 15 28.95 -60.01 17.79
C ILE A 15 29.31 -58.51 17.81
N VAL A 16 29.01 -57.79 16.74
CA VAL A 16 29.15 -56.35 16.72
C VAL A 16 27.85 -55.69 17.28
N ALA A 17 27.99 -55.19 18.51
CA ALA A 17 26.97 -54.42 19.17
C ALA A 17 26.79 -53.08 18.40
N THR A 18 25.73 -52.96 17.65
CA THR A 18 25.32 -51.69 16.97
C THR A 18 24.76 -50.74 18.01
N ALA A 19 25.57 -49.79 18.45
CA ALA A 19 25.11 -48.63 19.20
C ALA A 19 24.31 -47.74 18.27
N LEU A 20 22.98 -47.66 18.47
CA LEU A 20 22.08 -46.69 17.80
C LEU A 20 22.37 -45.31 18.36
N LEU A 21 23.11 -44.53 17.57
CA LEU A 21 23.33 -43.09 17.83
C LEU A 21 22.09 -42.33 17.37
N TRP A 22 21.24 -41.87 18.30
CA TRP A 22 20.13 -40.98 18.03
C TRP A 22 20.67 -39.59 17.69
N LEU A 23 20.72 -39.26 16.38
CA LEU A 23 20.94 -37.88 15.96
C LEU A 23 19.64 -37.10 16.25
N THR A 24 19.67 -36.25 17.28
CA THR A 24 18.67 -35.22 17.49
C THR A 24 18.91 -34.13 16.45
N ILE A 25 18.10 -34.14 15.39
CA ILE A 25 18.07 -33.05 14.41
C ILE A 25 17.38 -31.86 15.10
N GLY A 26 18.20 -30.97 15.66
CA GLY A 26 17.72 -29.70 16.19
C GLY A 26 17.13 -28.87 15.04
N SER A 27 15.82 -28.69 15.03
CA SER A 27 15.14 -27.75 14.12
C SER A 27 15.59 -26.32 14.46
N ALA A 28 16.55 -25.78 13.72
CA ALA A 28 16.89 -24.38 13.79
C ALA A 28 15.68 -23.57 13.26
N ALA A 29 14.96 -22.91 14.16
CA ALA A 29 13.94 -21.93 13.78
C ALA A 29 14.66 -20.77 13.10
N TYR A 30 14.60 -20.71 11.78
CA TYR A 30 15.02 -19.54 11.03
C TYR A 30 14.01 -18.42 11.31
N SER A 31 14.40 -17.49 12.18
CA SER A 31 13.68 -16.19 12.29
C SER A 31 13.77 -15.51 10.93
N GLN A 32 12.68 -15.49 10.19
CA GLN A 32 12.57 -14.68 8.98
C GLN A 32 12.61 -13.21 9.40
N THR A 33 13.78 -12.62 9.27
CA THR A 33 13.92 -11.16 9.34
C THR A 33 13.11 -10.58 8.20
N ALA A 34 11.98 -9.92 8.50
CA ALA A 34 11.19 -9.22 7.51
C ALA A 34 12.12 -8.21 6.80
N THR A 35 12.34 -8.41 5.51
CA THR A 35 13.08 -7.45 4.69
C THR A 35 12.34 -6.13 4.78
N PRO A 36 13.00 -5.01 5.15
CA PRO A 36 12.33 -3.71 5.17
C PRO A 36 11.83 -3.44 3.75
N SER A 37 10.51 -3.35 3.59
CA SER A 37 9.90 -2.97 2.32
C SER A 37 10.38 -1.57 1.95
N SER A 38 10.79 -1.39 0.69
CA SER A 38 11.17 -0.06 0.20
C SER A 38 10.04 0.92 0.50
N PRO A 39 10.36 2.14 0.93
CA PRO A 39 9.34 3.14 1.24
C PRO A 39 8.49 3.39 -0.01
N THR A 40 7.17 3.40 0.17
CA THR A 40 6.20 3.59 -0.91
C THR A 40 5.35 4.83 -0.63
N PRO A 41 4.93 5.60 -1.64
CA PRO A 41 4.01 6.71 -1.47
C PRO A 41 2.57 6.27 -1.25
N ILE A 42 2.26 4.98 -1.40
CA ILE A 42 0.92 4.43 -1.13
C ILE A 42 0.57 4.64 0.34
N GLY A 43 -0.68 5.02 0.62
CA GLY A 43 -1.17 5.31 1.97
C GLY A 43 -1.86 6.65 2.08
N GLU A 44 -2.11 7.13 3.30
CA GLU A 44 -2.73 8.41 3.55
C GLU A 44 -1.69 9.47 3.95
N TRP A 45 -1.91 10.69 3.47
CA TRP A 45 -1.02 11.81 3.65
C TRP A 45 -1.80 13.05 4.10
N LEU A 46 -1.37 13.67 5.17
CA LEU A 46 -1.91 14.92 5.66
C LEU A 46 -1.23 16.08 4.92
N VAL A 47 -2.02 16.91 4.25
CA VAL A 47 -1.51 18.11 3.54
C VAL A 47 -0.90 19.13 4.51
N ALA A 48 -0.06 20.04 4.00
CA ALA A 48 0.75 20.94 4.84
C ALA A 48 -0.10 21.82 5.78
N ASP A 49 -1.20 22.37 5.30
CA ASP A 49 -2.15 23.18 6.08
C ASP A 49 -3.12 22.36 6.95
N ARG A 50 -3.02 21.02 6.89
CA ARG A 50 -3.77 20.06 7.70
C ARG A 50 -5.29 20.08 7.48
N VAL A 51 -5.77 20.61 6.38
CA VAL A 51 -7.21 20.70 6.08
C VAL A 51 -7.77 19.47 5.37
N ALA A 52 -6.90 18.62 4.82
CA ALA A 52 -7.32 17.41 4.12
C ALA A 52 -6.31 16.27 4.29
N ARG A 53 -6.77 15.03 4.10
CA ARG A 53 -5.93 13.86 3.90
C ARG A 53 -6.13 13.32 2.50
N ILE A 54 -5.04 12.95 1.88
CA ILE A 54 -5.03 12.40 0.53
C ILE A 54 -4.63 10.94 0.62
N LYS A 55 -5.47 10.04 0.12
CA LYS A 55 -5.16 8.62 -0.03
C LYS A 55 -4.54 8.39 -1.40
N ILE A 56 -3.31 7.89 -1.41
CA ILE A 56 -2.62 7.47 -2.63
C ILE A 56 -2.76 5.97 -2.77
N VAL A 57 -3.18 5.52 -3.94
CA VAL A 57 -3.35 4.11 -4.33
C VAL A 57 -2.62 3.83 -5.62
N ASP A 58 -2.26 2.57 -5.83
CA ASP A 58 -1.73 2.06 -7.10
C ASP A 58 -2.86 1.44 -7.92
N CYS A 59 -3.05 1.93 -9.12
CA CYS A 59 -4.04 1.45 -10.07
C CYS A 59 -3.33 0.91 -11.33
N GLY A 60 -2.69 -0.24 -11.19
CA GLY A 60 -2.00 -0.91 -12.30
C GLY A 60 -0.67 -0.27 -12.68
N GLY A 61 0.12 0.15 -11.70
CA GLY A 61 1.43 0.79 -11.88
C GLY A 61 1.36 2.32 -11.98
N HIS A 62 0.16 2.89 -11.94
CA HIS A 62 -0.11 4.32 -11.96
C HIS A 62 -0.68 4.76 -10.60
N LEU A 63 -0.05 5.74 -9.95
CA LEU A 63 -0.54 6.20 -8.67
C LEU A 63 -1.59 7.29 -8.86
N TRP A 64 -2.66 7.16 -8.08
CA TRP A 64 -3.74 8.13 -8.01
C TRP A 64 -3.93 8.58 -6.58
N GLY A 65 -4.17 9.87 -6.38
CA GLY A 65 -4.44 10.42 -5.06
C GLY A 65 -5.83 11.02 -4.99
N VAL A 66 -6.64 10.59 -4.01
CA VAL A 66 -7.99 11.10 -3.79
C VAL A 66 -8.12 11.74 -2.42
N VAL A 67 -8.99 12.73 -2.28
CA VAL A 67 -9.33 13.32 -0.99
C VAL A 67 -10.03 12.27 -0.13
N ALA A 68 -9.39 11.81 0.94
CA ALA A 68 -9.90 10.78 1.85
C ALA A 68 -10.59 11.38 3.07
N TRP A 69 -10.23 12.59 3.44
CA TRP A 69 -10.79 13.31 4.58
C TRP A 69 -10.59 14.81 4.43
N GLU A 70 -11.52 15.60 4.96
CA GLU A 70 -11.51 17.04 4.99
C GLU A 70 -11.96 17.59 6.35
N VAL A 71 -11.37 18.68 6.79
CA VAL A 71 -11.81 19.40 8.01
C VAL A 71 -13.25 19.93 7.85
N ARG A 72 -13.61 20.32 6.65
CA ARG A 72 -14.94 20.85 6.32
C ARG A 72 -15.55 20.00 5.20
N PRO A 73 -16.18 18.89 5.52
CA PRO A 73 -16.80 18.02 4.53
C PRO A 73 -18.04 18.68 3.91
N GLY A 74 -18.44 18.21 2.72
CA GLY A 74 -19.62 18.68 2.00
C GLY A 74 -19.34 19.75 0.94
N GLY A 75 -18.07 20.06 0.68
CA GLY A 75 -17.67 20.87 -0.46
C GLY A 75 -17.96 20.20 -1.79
N THR A 76 -18.05 21.01 -2.87
CA THR A 76 -18.18 20.53 -4.24
C THR A 76 -17.12 21.17 -5.13
N ASP A 77 -16.84 20.55 -6.26
CA ASP A 77 -15.82 20.98 -7.23
C ASP A 77 -16.35 22.11 -8.13
N ILE A 78 -16.89 23.15 -7.52
CA ILE A 78 -17.63 24.24 -8.17
C ILE A 78 -16.82 24.94 -9.28
N ARG A 79 -15.50 24.92 -9.22
CA ARG A 79 -14.60 25.57 -10.19
C ARG A 79 -14.14 24.64 -11.31
N ASN A 80 -14.65 23.40 -11.36
CA ASN A 80 -14.29 22.48 -12.41
C ASN A 80 -14.61 23.07 -13.79
N PRO A 81 -13.68 23.03 -14.76
CA PRO A 81 -13.91 23.50 -16.13
C PRO A 81 -15.06 22.73 -16.81
N ASN A 82 -15.23 21.43 -16.48
CA ASN A 82 -16.37 20.64 -16.93
C ASN A 82 -17.59 20.90 -16.03
N PRO A 83 -18.65 21.52 -16.55
CA PRO A 83 -19.85 21.83 -15.77
C PRO A 83 -20.50 20.61 -15.12
N GLN A 84 -20.40 19.43 -15.76
CA GLN A 84 -20.97 18.18 -15.26
C GLN A 84 -20.28 17.68 -13.99
N LEU A 85 -19.03 18.10 -13.73
CA LEU A 85 -18.26 17.73 -12.55
C LEU A 85 -18.35 18.74 -11.41
N ARG A 86 -19.00 19.90 -11.61
CA ARG A 86 -19.06 20.96 -10.59
C ARG A 86 -19.85 20.56 -9.33
N SER A 87 -20.77 19.63 -9.45
CA SER A 87 -21.57 19.12 -8.34
C SER A 87 -20.93 17.92 -7.64
N ARG A 88 -19.82 17.38 -8.15
CA ARG A 88 -19.18 16.23 -7.49
C ARG A 88 -18.63 16.65 -6.13
N PRO A 89 -18.76 15.80 -5.09
CA PRO A 89 -18.17 16.07 -3.79
C PRO A 89 -16.66 16.22 -3.87
N THR A 90 -16.08 17.09 -3.05
CA THR A 90 -14.62 17.17 -2.86
C THR A 90 -14.08 15.91 -2.20
N LEU A 91 -14.83 15.32 -1.28
CA LEU A 91 -14.49 14.02 -0.71
C LEU A 91 -14.53 12.90 -1.76
N GLY A 92 -13.44 12.16 -1.90
CA GLY A 92 -13.27 11.14 -2.95
C GLY A 92 -12.83 11.70 -4.31
N MET A 93 -12.68 13.02 -4.44
CA MET A 93 -12.23 13.66 -5.67
C MET A 93 -10.74 13.34 -5.95
N PRO A 94 -10.38 12.91 -7.17
CA PRO A 94 -8.99 12.73 -7.55
C PRO A 94 -8.29 14.08 -7.69
N ILE A 95 -7.12 14.19 -7.07
CA ILE A 95 -6.25 15.36 -7.14
C ILE A 95 -4.84 15.04 -7.62
N LEU A 96 -4.30 13.85 -7.34
CA LEU A 96 -3.11 13.34 -8.03
C LEU A 96 -3.58 12.42 -9.14
N LEU A 97 -3.14 12.70 -10.35
CA LEU A 97 -3.64 12.07 -11.56
C LEU A 97 -2.49 11.39 -12.29
N ASP A 98 -2.62 10.07 -12.49
CA ASP A 98 -1.75 9.28 -13.38
C ASP A 98 -0.25 9.44 -13.11
N MET A 99 0.13 9.34 -11.83
CA MET A 99 1.53 9.50 -11.42
C MET A 99 2.33 8.24 -11.74
N THR A 100 3.31 8.35 -12.62
CA THR A 100 4.21 7.25 -13.06
C THR A 100 5.60 7.40 -12.48
N ALA A 101 6.23 6.27 -12.11
CA ALA A 101 7.58 6.27 -11.57
C ALA A 101 8.60 6.72 -12.64
N THR A 102 9.41 7.74 -12.33
CA THR A 102 10.44 8.25 -13.25
C THR A 102 11.85 8.08 -12.72
N LYS A 103 12.00 8.03 -11.39
CA LYS A 103 13.25 7.79 -10.68
C LYS A 103 12.96 7.04 -9.37
N PRO A 104 13.96 6.48 -8.69
CA PRO A 104 13.78 5.97 -7.34
C PRO A 104 13.12 7.04 -6.45
N ASN A 105 12.06 6.66 -5.76
CA ASN A 105 11.26 7.51 -4.85
C ASN A 105 10.64 8.77 -5.50
N LYS A 106 10.52 8.81 -6.85
CA LYS A 106 9.93 9.95 -7.57
C LYS A 106 8.95 9.47 -8.63
N TRP A 107 7.78 10.11 -8.68
CA TRP A 107 6.72 9.90 -9.66
C TRP A 107 6.33 11.24 -10.29
N GLU A 108 5.96 11.21 -11.55
CA GLU A 108 5.54 12.38 -12.33
C GLU A 108 4.20 12.11 -12.98
N GLY A 109 3.38 13.14 -13.07
CA GLY A 109 2.02 13.11 -13.61
C GLY A 109 1.37 14.48 -13.53
N GLN A 110 0.14 14.54 -13.01
CA GLN A 110 -0.59 15.80 -12.90
C GLN A 110 -1.19 15.98 -11.51
N VAL A 111 -1.40 17.24 -11.12
CA VAL A 111 -2.17 17.63 -9.94
C VAL A 111 -3.34 18.52 -10.35
N TYR A 112 -4.53 18.15 -9.89
CA TYR A 112 -5.72 18.98 -10.04
C TYR A 112 -5.89 19.88 -8.81
N ASN A 113 -6.03 21.17 -9.04
CA ASN A 113 -6.30 22.16 -8.00
C ASN A 113 -7.77 22.60 -8.06
N SER A 114 -8.58 22.13 -7.14
CA SER A 114 -10.02 22.44 -7.06
C SER A 114 -10.31 23.91 -6.71
N GLN A 115 -9.33 24.62 -6.12
CA GLN A 115 -9.51 26.03 -5.77
C GLN A 115 -9.56 26.95 -7.01
N ASN A 116 -8.98 26.54 -8.12
CA ASN A 116 -8.98 27.31 -9.37
C ASN A 116 -9.43 26.48 -10.60
N GLY A 117 -9.76 25.21 -10.42
CA GLY A 117 -10.22 24.32 -11.49
C GLY A 117 -9.16 23.95 -12.52
N LYS A 118 -7.86 24.13 -12.23
CA LYS A 118 -6.78 23.88 -13.18
C LYS A 118 -5.99 22.62 -12.83
N THR A 119 -5.48 21.98 -13.86
CA THR A 119 -4.57 20.86 -13.77
C THR A 119 -3.16 21.31 -14.16
N TYR A 120 -2.17 20.86 -13.41
CA TYR A 120 -0.75 21.21 -13.59
C TYR A 120 0.09 19.95 -13.71
N SER A 121 1.18 20.05 -14.49
CA SER A 121 2.22 19.02 -14.42
C SER A 121 2.79 18.98 -13.01
N ALA A 122 2.95 17.79 -12.46
CA ALA A 122 3.35 17.62 -11.07
C ALA A 122 4.31 16.46 -10.88
N SER A 123 5.04 16.52 -9.79
CA SER A 123 5.79 15.39 -9.27
C SER A 123 5.52 15.19 -7.79
N ILE A 124 5.61 13.94 -7.36
CA ILE A 124 5.70 13.58 -5.95
C ILE A 124 7.02 12.86 -5.72
N ALA A 125 7.63 13.08 -4.55
CA ALA A 125 8.88 12.43 -4.16
C ALA A 125 8.88 12.12 -2.67
N LEU A 126 9.27 10.91 -2.30
CA LEU A 126 9.53 10.55 -0.91
C LEU A 126 10.87 11.14 -0.49
N SER A 127 10.85 12.12 0.41
CA SER A 127 12.05 12.64 1.06
C SER A 127 12.55 11.69 2.15
N ASP A 128 11.62 11.04 2.84
CA ASP A 128 11.80 9.98 3.83
C ASP A 128 10.49 9.16 3.91
N PRO A 129 10.41 8.04 4.67
CA PRO A 129 9.21 7.22 4.76
C PRO A 129 7.93 7.97 5.17
N ASN A 130 8.07 9.08 5.89
CA ASN A 130 6.95 9.83 6.47
C ASN A 130 6.75 11.22 5.86
N THR A 131 7.60 11.61 4.89
CA THR A 131 7.51 12.92 4.23
C THR A 131 7.45 12.76 2.72
N LEU A 132 6.33 13.20 2.13
CA LEU A 132 6.10 13.24 0.70
C LEU A 132 6.14 14.68 0.22
N ARG A 133 7.11 15.01 -0.61
CA ARG A 133 7.16 16.30 -1.30
C ARG A 133 6.25 16.24 -2.52
N ILE A 134 5.28 17.15 -2.61
CA ILE A 134 4.52 17.41 -3.83
C ILE A 134 4.96 18.72 -4.46
N GLN A 135 5.05 18.75 -5.79
CA GLN A 135 5.42 19.92 -6.56
C GLN A 135 4.60 19.99 -7.84
N GLY A 136 3.93 21.11 -8.07
CA GLY A 136 3.24 21.43 -9.31
C GLY A 136 3.96 22.56 -10.05
N CYS A 137 3.97 22.50 -11.37
CA CYS A 137 4.68 23.48 -12.19
C CYS A 137 3.74 24.13 -13.22
N VAL A 138 3.83 25.45 -13.34
CA VAL A 138 3.19 26.25 -14.39
C VAL A 138 4.22 26.52 -15.48
N PHE A 139 3.87 26.28 -16.74
CA PHE A 139 4.76 26.42 -17.89
C PHE A 139 6.07 25.61 -17.79
N GLY A 140 6.12 24.59 -16.92
CA GLY A 140 7.29 23.72 -16.77
C GLY A 140 8.46 24.29 -15.97
N PHE A 141 8.44 25.57 -15.59
CA PHE A 141 9.55 26.23 -14.88
C PHE A 141 9.14 27.00 -13.61
N LEU A 142 7.90 27.45 -13.48
CA LEU A 142 7.39 28.09 -12.27
C LEU A 142 6.77 27.01 -11.38
N CYS A 143 7.58 26.45 -10.49
CA CYS A 143 7.17 25.34 -9.64
C CYS A 143 6.95 25.81 -8.19
N GLY A 144 5.80 25.43 -7.64
CA GLY A 144 5.50 25.54 -6.22
C GLY A 144 5.18 24.17 -5.65
N GLY A 145 5.26 24.03 -4.33
CA GLY A 145 4.93 22.74 -3.73
C GLY A 145 5.07 22.78 -2.21
N GLU A 146 4.64 21.68 -1.59
CA GLU A 146 4.59 21.54 -0.15
C GLU A 146 5.01 20.12 0.28
N ASN A 147 5.23 19.92 1.55
CA ASN A 147 5.47 18.60 2.11
C ASN A 147 4.23 18.11 2.82
N TRP A 148 3.85 16.87 2.52
CA TRP A 148 2.80 16.16 3.22
C TRP A 148 3.41 15.18 4.22
N THR A 149 2.74 15.00 5.35
CA THR A 149 3.16 14.07 6.38
C THR A 149 2.33 12.80 6.28
N ARG A 150 2.97 11.63 6.39
CA ARG A 150 2.25 10.35 6.41
C ARG A 150 1.27 10.33 7.58
N PHE A 151 0.05 9.92 7.28
CA PHE A 151 -0.99 9.73 8.28
C PHE A 151 -1.11 8.24 8.56
N GLU A 152 -0.70 7.86 9.78
CA GLU A 152 -0.91 6.50 10.28
C GLU A 152 -2.24 6.46 11.01
N THR A 153 -3.18 5.64 10.54
CA THR A 153 -4.32 5.24 11.36
C THR A 153 -3.76 4.29 12.42
N ASN A 154 -3.87 4.66 13.69
CA ASN A 154 -3.44 3.81 14.81
C ASN A 154 -4.35 2.57 15.00
N ASP A 155 -4.77 1.93 13.92
CA ASP A 155 -5.54 0.68 13.97
C ASP A 155 -4.70 -0.53 14.40
N THR A 156 -3.40 -0.31 14.73
CA THR A 156 -2.51 -1.34 15.26
C THR A 156 -2.27 -1.24 16.76
N VAL A 157 -2.90 -0.28 17.45
CA VAL A 157 -2.81 -0.25 18.92
C VAL A 157 -3.87 -1.18 19.50
N GLY A 158 -3.44 -2.42 19.75
CA GLY A 158 -4.04 -3.23 20.80
C GLY A 158 -5.43 -3.76 20.50
N ARG A 159 -5.48 -4.94 19.93
CA ARG A 159 -6.57 -5.87 20.21
C ARG A 159 -6.58 -6.13 21.73
N ALA A 160 -7.13 -5.17 22.48
CA ALA A 160 -7.51 -5.40 23.85
C ALA A 160 -8.66 -6.42 23.88
N PRO A 161 -8.70 -7.34 24.85
CA PRO A 161 -9.72 -8.38 24.89
C PRO A 161 -11.11 -7.73 25.01
N VAL A 162 -12.03 -8.22 24.18
CA VAL A 162 -13.45 -7.93 24.22
C VAL A 162 -13.95 -8.06 25.64
N GLN A 163 -14.24 -6.96 26.31
CA GLN A 163 -15.11 -6.96 27.47
C GLN A 163 -16.55 -6.80 27.00
N THR A 164 -17.25 -7.89 27.19
CA THR A 164 -18.67 -8.08 26.99
C THR A 164 -19.50 -7.05 27.77
N GLN A 165 -20.55 -6.53 27.11
CA GLN A 165 -21.79 -5.97 27.63
C GLN A 165 -21.83 -4.48 27.98
N SER A 166 -22.53 -3.76 27.11
CA SER A 166 -23.59 -2.84 27.50
C SER A 166 -24.61 -2.71 26.37
N LYS A 167 -25.88 -2.88 26.75
CA LYS A 167 -27.13 -2.84 26.04
C LYS A 167 -27.26 -1.68 25.04
N PRO A 168 -27.82 -1.88 23.83
CA PRO A 168 -27.99 -0.81 22.84
C PRO A 168 -29.08 0.17 23.25
N ALA A 169 -28.75 1.46 23.29
CA ALA A 169 -29.73 2.54 23.21
C ALA A 169 -30.09 2.82 21.75
N PRO A 170 -31.35 3.04 21.37
CA PRO A 170 -31.73 3.24 19.98
C PRO A 170 -31.45 4.68 19.53
N GLY A 171 -30.77 4.82 18.42
CA GLY A 171 -30.87 5.97 17.54
C GLY A 171 -29.80 7.04 17.61
N ARG A 172 -28.65 6.81 16.98
CA ARG A 172 -27.96 7.83 16.18
C ARG A 172 -26.99 7.14 15.23
N LYS A 173 -27.32 7.10 13.96
CA LYS A 173 -26.38 6.67 12.91
C LYS A 173 -25.34 7.78 12.74
N THR A 174 -24.30 7.74 13.53
CA THR A 174 -23.05 8.46 13.24
C THR A 174 -22.30 7.62 12.22
N ALA A 175 -22.43 7.98 10.95
CA ALA A 175 -21.59 7.43 9.91
C ALA A 175 -20.15 7.86 10.20
N THR A 176 -19.32 6.94 10.67
CA THR A 176 -17.87 7.09 10.68
C THR A 176 -17.44 7.30 9.23
N PRO A 177 -16.66 8.35 8.90
CA PRO A 177 -16.15 8.53 7.53
C PRO A 177 -15.23 7.34 7.23
N GLN A 178 -15.73 6.38 6.48
CA GLN A 178 -14.93 5.25 6.02
C GLN A 178 -14.10 5.69 4.82
N THR A 179 -12.80 5.63 4.95
CA THR A 179 -11.87 5.76 3.82
C THR A 179 -12.22 4.69 2.77
N PRO A 180 -12.48 5.08 1.50
CA PRO A 180 -12.84 4.11 0.46
C PRO A 180 -11.75 3.04 0.28
N PRO A 181 -12.12 1.77 0.03
CA PRO A 181 -11.17 0.73 -0.37
C PRO A 181 -10.37 1.14 -1.63
N ALA A 182 -9.15 0.62 -1.80
CA ALA A 182 -8.31 0.95 -2.95
C ALA A 182 -8.96 0.57 -4.29
N ASP A 183 -9.61 -0.60 -4.35
CA ASP A 183 -10.29 -1.09 -5.57
C ASP A 183 -11.44 -0.18 -6.01
N ASP A 184 -12.17 0.39 -5.06
CA ASP A 184 -13.23 1.35 -5.33
C ASP A 184 -12.65 2.69 -5.86
N VAL A 185 -11.51 3.13 -5.34
CA VAL A 185 -10.80 4.31 -5.84
C VAL A 185 -10.35 4.08 -7.28
N CYS A 186 -9.67 2.96 -7.56
CA CYS A 186 -9.18 2.65 -8.91
C CYS A 186 -10.32 2.57 -9.93
N SER A 187 -11.42 1.92 -9.61
CA SER A 187 -12.59 1.83 -10.50
C SER A 187 -13.14 3.20 -10.84
N ARG A 188 -13.21 4.11 -9.87
CA ARG A 188 -13.73 5.48 -10.07
C ARG A 188 -12.79 6.36 -10.88
N VAL A 189 -11.49 6.35 -10.57
CA VAL A 189 -10.52 7.22 -11.24
C VAL A 189 -10.29 6.77 -12.69
N LEU A 190 -10.19 5.47 -12.94
CA LEU A 190 -10.02 4.92 -14.28
C LEU A 190 -11.28 5.12 -15.13
N GLY A 191 -12.46 4.95 -14.56
CA GLY A 191 -13.73 5.23 -15.23
C GLY A 191 -13.89 6.69 -15.59
N ALA A 192 -13.52 7.62 -14.71
CA ALA A 192 -13.56 9.05 -14.95
C ALA A 192 -12.51 9.51 -15.97
N ALA A 193 -11.38 8.82 -16.09
CA ALA A 193 -10.33 9.11 -17.06
C ALA A 193 -10.58 8.47 -18.45
N GLY A 194 -11.67 7.70 -18.61
CA GLY A 194 -11.95 6.93 -19.84
C GLY A 194 -10.97 5.77 -20.06
N LEU A 195 -10.19 5.43 -19.04
CA LEU A 195 -9.18 4.36 -19.03
C LEU A 195 -9.78 3.05 -18.47
N SER A 196 -11.06 2.79 -18.69
CA SER A 196 -11.64 1.50 -18.38
C SER A 196 -10.84 0.43 -19.10
N HIS A 197 -10.03 -0.27 -18.33
CA HIS A 197 -9.21 -1.37 -18.82
C HIS A 197 -10.15 -2.46 -19.33
N GLU A 198 -10.28 -2.58 -20.64
CA GLU A 198 -10.78 -3.80 -21.26
C GLU A 198 -9.83 -4.93 -20.88
N ARG A 199 -10.14 -5.61 -19.77
CA ARG A 199 -9.55 -6.90 -19.48
C ARG A 199 -10.05 -7.85 -20.58
N GLY A 200 -9.26 -7.94 -21.65
CA GLY A 200 -9.42 -8.95 -22.66
C GLY A 200 -9.34 -10.33 -22.03
N LEU A 201 -10.49 -10.95 -21.88
CA LEU A 201 -10.60 -12.40 -21.80
C LEU A 201 -10.14 -12.95 -23.16
N LYS A 202 -8.99 -13.59 -23.18
CA LYS A 202 -8.62 -14.62 -24.16
C LYS A 202 -8.23 -15.87 -23.41
#